data_564cf875419b402461d4e7999abe8fb9
#
_entry.id   564cf875419b402461d4e7999abe8fb9
#
_cell.length_a   1.000
_cell.length_b   1.000
_cell.length_c   1.000
_cell.angle_alpha   90.00
_cell.angle_beta   90.00
_cell.angle_gamma   90.00
#
_symmetry.space_group_name_H-M   'P 1'
#
loop_
_entity.id
_entity.type
_entity.pdbx_description
1 polymer ?
#
loop_
_entity_poly.entity_id
_entity_poly.type
_entity_poly.pdbx_seq_one_letter_code
_entity_poly.pdbx_strand_id
1 'polypeptide(L)'
;DLAALIDVVEAGTPLIKRYGMDAVRRLRQVAPRKLLVADMKTMDAGALEANLAFDAGADIISVLGCAGNRTIQAALEVAEKRQKSLAADLLGVADKPTRARQLAQMGVHYISVHTGSDDQKSGDTPLTDLADVRGAVDCAIMVAGGITAQTIPGLLHHKPDVLIVGSAITKAPDPFAIAQQIHQAIQ
;
A
#
# COMPACT_ATOMS: atom_id res chain seq x y z
N ASP A 1 -16.18 -15.78 5.76
CA ASP A 1 -14.93 -15.81 4.97
C ASP A 1 -14.47 -14.39 4.70
N LEU A 2 -13.31 -13.99 5.26
CA LEU A 2 -12.72 -12.65 5.06
C LEU A 2 -12.53 -12.33 3.58
N ALA A 3 -12.22 -13.31 2.75
CA ALA A 3 -11.99 -13.10 1.33
C ALA A 3 -13.17 -12.48 0.58
N ALA A 4 -14.39 -12.63 1.08
CA ALA A 4 -15.57 -12.02 0.48
C ALA A 4 -15.69 -10.51 0.78
N LEU A 5 -15.00 -10.02 1.81
CA LEU A 5 -15.10 -8.65 2.32
C LEU A 5 -13.91 -7.76 1.86
N ILE A 6 -12.92 -8.34 1.17
CA ILE A 6 -11.71 -7.64 0.75
C ILE A 6 -11.46 -7.83 -0.75
N ASP A 7 -10.87 -6.85 -1.39
CA ASP A 7 -10.51 -6.89 -2.82
C ASP A 7 -9.05 -7.24 -3.01
N VAL A 8 -8.20 -6.79 -2.09
CA VAL A 8 -6.74 -6.88 -2.15
C VAL A 8 -6.19 -7.49 -0.86
N VAL A 9 -5.20 -8.35 -0.96
CA VAL A 9 -4.44 -8.90 0.17
C VAL A 9 -3.07 -8.27 0.19
N GLU A 10 -2.54 -7.95 1.37
CA GLU A 10 -1.21 -7.38 1.50
C GLU A 10 -0.29 -8.27 2.35
N ALA A 11 0.90 -8.56 1.82
CA ALA A 11 2.03 -9.02 2.60
C ALA A 11 2.76 -7.80 3.18
N GLY A 12 2.44 -7.42 4.42
CA GLY A 12 3.03 -6.24 5.05
C GLY A 12 4.53 -6.40 5.29
N THR A 13 5.26 -5.28 5.32
CA THR A 13 6.73 -5.25 5.49
C THR A 13 7.24 -6.09 6.68
N PRO A 14 6.62 -6.07 7.89
CA PRO A 14 7.10 -6.90 8.99
C PRO A 14 6.97 -8.40 8.72
N LEU A 15 5.93 -8.82 8.00
CA LEU A 15 5.73 -10.21 7.62
C LEU A 15 6.80 -10.65 6.61
N ILE A 16 7.09 -9.83 5.60
CA ILE A 16 8.13 -10.06 4.61
C ILE A 16 9.50 -10.13 5.27
N LYS A 17 9.82 -9.19 6.17
CA LYS A 17 11.10 -9.19 6.89
C LYS A 17 11.30 -10.42 7.79
N ARG A 18 10.20 -10.99 8.30
CA ARG A 18 10.27 -12.20 9.14
C ARG A 18 10.41 -13.48 8.33
N TYR A 19 9.74 -13.58 7.18
CA TYR A 19 9.58 -14.85 6.45
C TYR A 19 10.08 -14.79 4.99
N GLY A 20 10.60 -13.64 4.56
CA GLY A 20 11.03 -13.44 3.17
C GLY A 20 9.88 -13.59 2.18
N MET A 21 10.21 -13.96 0.96
CA MET A 21 9.24 -14.15 -0.13
C MET A 21 8.30 -15.34 0.08
N ASP A 22 8.57 -16.22 1.03
CA ASP A 22 7.64 -17.32 1.38
C ASP A 22 6.33 -16.78 1.95
N ALA A 23 6.35 -15.62 2.62
CA ALA A 23 5.13 -14.94 3.04
C ALA A 23 4.23 -14.59 1.84
N VAL A 24 4.82 -14.05 0.77
CA VAL A 24 4.10 -13.67 -0.45
C VAL A 24 3.55 -14.92 -1.16
N ARG A 25 4.39 -15.96 -1.34
CA ARG A 25 3.96 -17.23 -1.93
C ARG A 25 2.78 -17.88 -1.18
N ARG A 26 2.85 -17.86 0.16
CA ARG A 26 1.80 -18.42 1.00
C ARG A 26 0.49 -17.63 0.87
N LEU A 27 0.54 -16.32 0.86
CA LEU A 27 -0.64 -15.49 0.65
C LEU A 27 -1.25 -15.71 -0.74
N ARG A 28 -0.42 -15.84 -1.79
CA ARG A 28 -0.91 -16.20 -3.13
C ARG A 28 -1.63 -17.55 -3.15
N GLN A 29 -1.12 -18.55 -2.41
CA GLN A 29 -1.76 -19.87 -2.32
C GLN A 29 -3.14 -19.81 -1.65
N VAL A 30 -3.30 -19.01 -0.57
CA VAL A 30 -4.58 -18.93 0.17
C VAL A 30 -5.57 -17.95 -0.44
N ALA A 31 -5.10 -17.00 -1.26
CA ALA A 31 -5.93 -16.00 -1.94
C ALA A 31 -5.61 -15.94 -3.46
N PRO A 32 -5.80 -17.03 -4.22
CA PRO A 32 -5.30 -17.16 -5.59
C PRO A 32 -5.93 -16.17 -6.59
N ARG A 33 -7.13 -15.67 -6.29
CA ARG A 33 -7.89 -14.78 -7.17
C ARG A 33 -7.90 -13.31 -6.73
N LYS A 34 -7.30 -12.98 -5.58
CA LYS A 34 -7.22 -11.60 -5.09
C LYS A 34 -5.98 -10.92 -5.61
N LEU A 35 -6.02 -9.62 -5.81
CA LEU A 35 -4.81 -8.83 -5.98
C LEU A 35 -3.94 -8.96 -4.74
N LEU A 36 -2.63 -9.12 -4.94
CA LEU A 36 -1.66 -9.29 -3.86
C LEU A 36 -0.62 -8.19 -3.91
N VAL A 37 -0.57 -7.39 -2.86
CA VAL A 37 0.46 -6.39 -2.63
C VAL A 37 1.59 -7.02 -1.82
N ALA A 38 2.83 -6.86 -2.27
CA ALA A 38 4.02 -7.07 -1.45
C ALA A 38 4.57 -5.69 -0.99
N ASP A 39 4.36 -5.37 0.28
CA ASP A 39 4.82 -4.11 0.86
C ASP A 39 6.32 -4.18 1.17
N MET A 40 7.13 -4.13 0.10
CA MET A 40 8.58 -4.28 0.14
C MET A 40 9.28 -3.09 0.78
N LYS A 41 8.71 -1.89 0.61
CA LYS A 41 9.35 -0.62 0.97
C LYS A 41 10.78 -0.54 0.44
N THR A 42 10.94 -0.96 -0.82
CA THR A 42 12.23 -0.97 -1.50
C THR A 42 12.89 0.41 -1.45
N MET A 43 14.13 0.47 -0.98
CA MET A 43 14.93 1.70 -0.91
C MET A 43 16.10 1.68 -1.89
N ASP A 44 16.55 0.50 -2.29
CA ASP A 44 17.65 0.27 -3.23
C ASP A 44 17.41 -1.03 -4.03
N ALA A 45 18.22 -1.28 -5.07
CA ALA A 45 18.14 -2.48 -5.90
C ALA A 45 16.73 -2.74 -6.50
N GLY A 46 16.06 -1.67 -6.98
CA GLY A 46 14.65 -1.68 -7.40
C GLY A 46 14.27 -2.83 -8.34
N ALA A 47 15.04 -3.09 -9.39
CA ALA A 47 14.77 -4.17 -10.33
C ALA A 47 14.90 -5.56 -9.69
N LEU A 48 15.89 -5.75 -8.79
CA LEU A 48 16.11 -7.04 -8.13
C LEU A 48 14.95 -7.36 -7.19
N GLU A 49 14.59 -6.42 -6.29
CA GLU A 49 13.51 -6.62 -5.33
C GLU A 49 12.14 -6.75 -6.00
N ALA A 50 11.90 -5.99 -7.09
CA ALA A 50 10.69 -6.13 -7.88
C ALA A 50 10.56 -7.55 -8.47
N ASN A 51 11.63 -8.09 -9.06
CA ASN A 51 11.63 -9.44 -9.58
C ASN A 51 11.36 -10.47 -8.48
N LEU A 52 12.01 -10.37 -7.31
CA LEU A 52 11.80 -11.29 -6.20
C LEU A 52 10.33 -11.37 -5.77
N ALA A 53 9.68 -10.22 -5.63
CA ALA A 53 8.29 -10.15 -5.20
C ALA A 53 7.31 -10.64 -6.27
N PHE A 54 7.51 -10.28 -7.54
CA PHE A 54 6.66 -10.76 -8.64
C PHE A 54 6.84 -12.26 -8.90
N ASP A 55 8.06 -12.81 -8.76
CA ASP A 55 8.31 -14.25 -8.84
C ASP A 55 7.63 -15.03 -7.69
N ALA A 56 7.44 -14.37 -6.55
CA ALA A 56 6.68 -14.91 -5.43
C ALA A 56 5.16 -14.83 -5.60
N GLY A 57 4.67 -14.14 -6.64
CA GLY A 57 3.26 -14.05 -6.99
C GLY A 57 2.58 -12.73 -6.62
N ALA A 58 3.32 -11.67 -6.28
CA ALA A 58 2.75 -10.34 -6.09
C ALA A 58 2.18 -9.78 -7.41
N ASP A 59 1.15 -8.94 -7.31
CA ASP A 59 0.60 -8.16 -8.42
C ASP A 59 1.02 -6.68 -8.33
N ILE A 60 1.26 -6.21 -7.11
CA ILE A 60 1.70 -4.86 -6.81
C ILE A 60 2.86 -4.95 -5.83
N ILE A 61 3.89 -4.15 -6.03
CA ILE A 61 4.99 -4.00 -5.06
C ILE A 61 5.09 -2.56 -4.60
N SER A 62 5.64 -2.33 -3.42
CA SER A 62 5.93 -0.99 -2.93
C SER A 62 7.41 -0.65 -2.96
N VAL A 63 7.73 0.60 -3.37
CA VAL A 63 9.00 1.28 -3.14
C VAL A 63 8.80 2.44 -2.20
N LEU A 64 9.83 2.88 -1.46
CA LEU A 64 9.74 4.14 -0.74
C LEU A 64 9.83 5.32 -1.71
N GLY A 65 8.92 6.28 -1.59
CA GLY A 65 8.92 7.50 -2.39
C GLY A 65 10.16 8.37 -2.16
N CYS A 66 10.82 8.24 -1.00
CA CYS A 66 12.09 8.88 -0.70
C CYS A 66 13.31 8.17 -1.32
N ALA A 67 13.15 7.01 -1.94
CA ALA A 67 14.23 6.33 -2.68
C ALA A 67 14.67 7.16 -3.89
N GLY A 68 15.88 6.85 -4.36
CA GLY A 68 16.43 7.51 -5.56
C GLY A 68 15.59 7.24 -6.81
N ASN A 69 15.44 8.24 -7.69
CA ASN A 69 14.65 8.08 -8.92
C ASN A 69 15.10 6.90 -9.79
N ARG A 70 16.40 6.58 -9.81
CA ARG A 70 16.92 5.43 -10.55
C ARG A 70 16.41 4.09 -10.00
N THR A 71 16.32 3.97 -8.68
CA THR A 71 15.76 2.77 -8.03
C THR A 71 14.29 2.61 -8.36
N ILE A 72 13.52 3.70 -8.26
CA ILE A 72 12.09 3.71 -8.58
C ILE A 72 11.87 3.37 -10.06
N GLN A 73 12.63 4.00 -10.96
CA GLN A 73 12.55 3.73 -12.39
C GLN A 73 12.86 2.27 -12.73
N ALA A 74 13.90 1.70 -12.12
CA ALA A 74 14.27 0.30 -12.34
C ALA A 74 13.19 -0.68 -11.85
N ALA A 75 12.52 -0.38 -10.74
CA ALA A 75 11.38 -1.17 -10.27
C ALA A 75 10.16 -1.03 -11.18
N LEU A 76 9.89 0.18 -11.68
CA LEU A 76 8.79 0.47 -12.59
C LEU A 76 8.94 -0.28 -13.92
N GLU A 77 10.12 -0.26 -14.54
CA GLU A 77 10.42 -0.98 -15.77
C GLU A 77 10.17 -2.49 -15.64
N VAL A 78 10.51 -3.08 -14.48
CA VAL A 78 10.20 -4.49 -14.21
C VAL A 78 8.70 -4.71 -14.07
N ALA A 79 7.98 -3.82 -13.37
CA ALA A 79 6.54 -3.91 -13.20
C ALA A 79 5.82 -3.84 -14.56
N GLU A 80 6.16 -2.86 -15.40
CA GLU A 80 5.59 -2.69 -16.73
C GLU A 80 5.86 -3.91 -17.64
N LYS A 81 7.12 -4.36 -17.69
CA LYS A 81 7.51 -5.54 -18.48
C LYS A 81 6.74 -6.81 -18.09
N ARG A 82 6.36 -6.91 -16.82
CA ARG A 82 5.60 -8.06 -16.29
C ARG A 82 4.09 -7.82 -16.27
N GLN A 83 3.61 -6.66 -16.74
CA GLN A 83 2.20 -6.26 -16.67
C GLN A 83 1.69 -6.28 -15.21
N LYS A 84 2.51 -5.78 -14.31
CA LYS A 84 2.27 -5.64 -12.86
C LYS A 84 2.33 -4.17 -12.47
N SER A 85 2.11 -3.86 -11.20
CA SER A 85 2.04 -2.48 -10.74
C SER A 85 3.09 -2.16 -9.68
N LEU A 86 3.47 -0.87 -9.66
CA LEU A 86 4.34 -0.27 -8.66
C LEU A 86 3.55 0.76 -7.85
N ALA A 87 3.64 0.67 -6.54
CA ALA A 87 3.18 1.68 -5.59
C ALA A 87 4.38 2.41 -4.99
N ALA A 88 4.33 3.74 -4.90
CA ALA A 88 5.33 4.53 -4.18
C ALA A 88 4.77 5.01 -2.84
N ASP A 89 5.33 4.51 -1.75
CA ASP A 89 4.94 4.86 -0.38
C ASP A 89 5.63 6.17 0.04
N LEU A 90 4.84 7.18 0.39
CA LEU A 90 5.34 8.51 0.80
C LEU A 90 5.82 8.57 2.26
N LEU A 91 5.94 7.43 2.94
CA LEU A 91 6.56 7.37 4.27
C LEU A 91 7.98 7.96 4.22
N GLY A 92 8.29 8.86 5.16
CA GLY A 92 9.58 9.53 5.23
C GLY A 92 9.81 10.65 4.19
N VAL A 93 8.82 10.96 3.37
CA VAL A 93 8.87 12.10 2.44
C VAL A 93 8.41 13.37 3.15
N ALA A 94 9.24 14.42 3.14
CA ALA A 94 8.94 15.68 3.81
C ALA A 94 7.87 16.50 3.06
N ASP A 95 8.05 16.69 1.75
CA ASP A 95 7.09 17.38 0.87
C ASP A 95 6.37 16.33 0.00
N LYS A 96 5.33 15.74 0.57
CA LYS A 96 4.56 14.66 -0.06
C LYS A 96 3.86 15.10 -1.36
N PRO A 97 3.19 16.27 -1.43
CA PRO A 97 2.52 16.70 -2.66
C PRO A 97 3.49 16.90 -3.83
N THR A 98 4.65 17.53 -3.59
CA THR A 98 5.65 17.72 -4.64
C THR A 98 6.25 16.39 -5.09
N ARG A 99 6.56 15.51 -4.15
CA ARG A 99 7.09 14.19 -4.49
C ARG A 99 6.08 13.33 -5.23
N ALA A 100 4.82 13.36 -4.83
CA ALA A 100 3.74 12.66 -5.51
C ALA A 100 3.62 13.07 -7.00
N ARG A 101 3.68 14.39 -7.29
CA ARG A 101 3.70 14.87 -8.68
C ARG A 101 4.87 14.30 -9.48
N GLN A 102 6.07 14.29 -8.90
CA GLN A 102 7.26 13.74 -9.58
C GLN A 102 7.09 12.25 -9.87
N LEU A 103 6.59 11.47 -8.91
CA LEU A 103 6.35 10.04 -9.05
C LEU A 103 5.26 9.74 -10.08
N ALA A 104 4.18 10.51 -10.10
CA ALA A 104 3.14 10.40 -11.11
C ALA A 104 3.68 10.72 -12.53
N GLN A 105 4.54 11.74 -12.67
CA GLN A 105 5.21 12.07 -13.94
C GLN A 105 6.18 10.97 -14.40
N MET A 106 6.75 10.18 -13.48
CA MET A 106 7.56 9.00 -13.81
C MET A 106 6.71 7.81 -14.28
N GLY A 107 5.38 7.86 -14.12
CA GLY A 107 4.47 6.77 -14.49
C GLY A 107 4.21 5.76 -13.36
N VAL A 108 4.52 6.08 -12.11
CA VAL A 108 4.18 5.20 -10.97
C VAL A 108 2.67 5.00 -10.90
N HIS A 109 2.21 3.76 -10.77
CA HIS A 109 0.80 3.39 -10.87
C HIS A 109 -0.04 3.85 -9.67
N TYR A 110 0.55 3.74 -8.46
CA TYR A 110 -0.12 4.10 -7.21
C TYR A 110 0.77 4.98 -6.35
N ILE A 111 0.21 6.02 -5.79
CA ILE A 111 0.86 6.78 -4.69
C ILE A 111 0.25 6.30 -3.37
N SER A 112 1.08 5.86 -2.43
CA SER A 112 0.61 5.44 -1.11
C SER A 112 0.86 6.54 -0.07
N VAL A 113 -0.23 7.07 0.47
CA VAL A 113 -0.21 8.00 1.61
C VAL A 113 -0.24 7.17 2.89
N HIS A 114 0.83 7.22 3.68
CA HIS A 114 1.01 6.34 4.80
C HIS A 114 1.46 7.08 6.05
N THR A 115 0.69 6.94 7.13
CA THR A 115 1.13 7.34 8.48
C THR A 115 1.80 6.16 9.18
N GLY A 116 3.07 6.28 9.51
CA GLY A 116 3.87 5.24 10.14
C GLY A 116 3.27 4.76 11.47
N SER A 117 3.51 3.49 11.81
CA SER A 117 2.96 2.88 13.03
C SER A 117 3.43 3.58 14.31
N ASP A 118 4.60 4.19 14.29
CA ASP A 118 5.13 4.93 15.44
C ASP A 118 4.53 6.32 15.53
N ASP A 119 4.28 6.98 14.40
CA ASP A 119 3.63 8.30 14.32
C ASP A 119 2.15 8.21 14.73
N GLN A 120 1.46 7.11 14.39
CA GLN A 120 0.08 6.85 14.84
C GLN A 120 -0.07 6.87 16.37
N LYS A 121 0.96 6.48 17.12
CA LYS A 121 0.95 6.53 18.59
C LYS A 121 0.92 7.96 19.13
N SER A 122 1.36 8.93 18.34
CA SER A 122 1.30 10.37 18.64
C SER A 122 -0.02 11.01 18.23
N GLY A 123 -0.95 10.24 17.63
CA GLY A 123 -2.25 10.71 17.19
C GLY A 123 -2.28 11.17 15.74
N ASP A 124 -1.20 11.00 14.99
CA ASP A 124 -1.15 11.37 13.59
C ASP A 124 -2.05 10.46 12.73
N THR A 125 -2.66 11.05 11.72
CA THR A 125 -3.57 10.37 10.79
C THR A 125 -3.21 10.72 9.35
N PRO A 126 -3.52 9.86 8.37
CA PRO A 126 -3.21 10.13 6.97
C PRO A 126 -4.13 11.18 6.32
N LEU A 127 -5.10 11.74 7.04
CA LEU A 127 -6.18 12.54 6.45
C LEU A 127 -5.67 13.82 5.77
N THR A 128 -4.82 14.60 6.46
CA THR A 128 -4.25 15.84 5.91
C THR A 128 -3.37 15.55 4.71
N ASP A 129 -2.46 14.59 4.83
CA ASP A 129 -1.57 14.18 3.75
C ASP A 129 -2.37 13.66 2.53
N LEU A 130 -3.46 12.93 2.77
CA LEU A 130 -4.33 12.44 1.71
C LEU A 130 -5.01 13.59 0.94
N ALA A 131 -5.52 14.60 1.65
CA ALA A 131 -6.11 15.79 1.04
C ALA A 131 -5.11 16.52 0.13
N ASP A 132 -3.91 16.77 0.65
CA ASP A 132 -2.85 17.50 -0.04
C ASP A 132 -2.33 16.72 -1.27
N VAL A 133 -2.11 15.42 -1.13
CA VAL A 133 -1.65 14.55 -2.22
C VAL A 133 -2.74 14.40 -3.28
N ARG A 134 -4.01 14.23 -2.91
CA ARG A 134 -5.12 14.15 -3.89
C ARG A 134 -5.25 15.45 -4.68
N GLY A 135 -5.03 16.61 -4.05
CA GLY A 135 -4.99 17.89 -4.76
C GLY A 135 -3.79 18.06 -5.72
N ALA A 136 -2.79 17.20 -5.62
CA ALA A 136 -1.56 17.28 -6.38
C ALA A 136 -1.48 16.31 -7.56
N VAL A 137 -2.24 15.19 -7.55
CA VAL A 137 -2.16 14.11 -8.55
C VAL A 137 -3.52 13.53 -8.88
N ASP A 138 -3.68 13.07 -10.14
CA ASP A 138 -4.87 12.37 -10.63
C ASP A 138 -4.69 10.83 -10.66
N CYS A 139 -3.49 10.31 -10.42
CA CYS A 139 -3.24 8.88 -10.39
C CYS A 139 -3.90 8.20 -9.18
N ALA A 140 -3.94 6.87 -9.19
CA ALA A 140 -4.54 6.11 -8.11
C ALA A 140 -3.80 6.29 -6.78
N ILE A 141 -4.56 6.49 -5.69
CA ILE A 141 -4.04 6.69 -4.33
C ILE A 141 -4.45 5.53 -3.43
N MET A 142 -3.46 4.93 -2.79
CA MET A 142 -3.63 4.06 -1.65
C MET A 142 -3.47 4.87 -0.36
N VAL A 143 -4.22 4.54 0.68
CA VAL A 143 -4.06 5.18 2.00
C VAL A 143 -3.93 4.13 3.08
N ALA A 144 -2.96 4.33 3.99
CA ALA A 144 -2.62 3.42 5.08
C ALA A 144 -2.33 4.18 6.38
N GLY A 145 -2.48 3.48 7.49
CA GLY A 145 -2.11 4.00 8.81
C GLY A 145 -3.31 4.41 9.66
N GLY A 146 -3.59 3.64 10.72
CA GLY A 146 -4.64 3.95 11.71
C GLY A 146 -6.07 3.92 11.18
N ILE A 147 -6.33 3.24 10.05
CA ILE A 147 -7.66 3.20 9.43
C ILE A 147 -8.56 2.25 10.22
N THR A 148 -9.76 2.75 10.56
CA THR A 148 -10.85 2.03 11.25
C THR A 148 -12.18 2.38 10.61
N ALA A 149 -13.24 1.65 10.93
CA ALA A 149 -14.59 1.97 10.43
C ALA A 149 -15.02 3.41 10.75
N GLN A 150 -14.56 3.96 11.89
CA GLN A 150 -14.88 5.34 12.32
C GLN A 150 -14.13 6.39 11.49
N THR A 151 -12.90 6.12 11.01
CA THR A 151 -12.09 7.09 10.25
C THR A 151 -12.39 7.06 8.75
N ILE A 152 -12.95 5.98 8.23
CA ILE A 152 -13.24 5.78 6.81
C ILE A 152 -14.07 6.92 6.19
N PRO A 153 -15.19 7.39 6.77
CA PRO A 153 -16.00 8.44 6.15
C PRO A 153 -15.20 9.72 5.83
N GLY A 154 -14.29 10.12 6.73
CA GLY A 154 -13.40 11.26 6.50
C GLY A 154 -12.41 11.03 5.34
N LEU A 155 -11.88 9.81 5.22
CA LEU A 155 -10.96 9.46 4.14
C LEU A 155 -11.67 9.41 2.78
N LEU A 156 -12.88 8.86 2.72
CA LEU A 156 -13.66 8.73 1.47
C LEU A 156 -14.00 10.09 0.85
N HIS A 157 -14.10 11.15 1.65
CA HIS A 157 -14.28 12.53 1.14
C HIS A 157 -13.17 12.93 0.15
N HIS A 158 -11.96 12.42 0.33
CA HIS A 158 -10.80 12.66 -0.54
C HIS A 158 -10.61 11.60 -1.62
N LYS A 159 -11.57 10.70 -1.79
CA LYS A 159 -11.63 9.69 -2.87
C LYS A 159 -10.33 8.88 -3.03
N PRO A 160 -9.84 8.20 -2.00
CA PRO A 160 -8.78 7.23 -2.18
C PRO A 160 -9.28 6.05 -3.01
N ASP A 161 -8.40 5.44 -3.80
CA ASP A 161 -8.74 4.28 -4.62
C ASP A 161 -8.61 2.97 -3.85
N VAL A 162 -7.72 2.93 -2.84
CA VAL A 162 -7.48 1.75 -2.00
C VAL A 162 -7.31 2.16 -0.54
N LEU A 163 -8.03 1.50 0.36
CA LEU A 163 -7.86 1.59 1.81
C LEU A 163 -7.09 0.37 2.33
N ILE A 164 -5.94 0.59 2.97
CA ILE A 164 -5.11 -0.48 3.55
C ILE A 164 -5.36 -0.54 5.05
N VAL A 165 -6.03 -1.60 5.49
CA VAL A 165 -6.39 -1.81 6.90
C VAL A 165 -5.62 -3.00 7.46
N GLY A 166 -4.68 -2.73 8.35
CA GLY A 166 -3.82 -3.75 8.96
C GLY A 166 -4.29 -4.16 10.37
N SER A 167 -3.72 -3.51 11.38
CA SER A 167 -3.86 -3.91 12.79
C SER A 167 -5.29 -3.89 13.31
N ALA A 168 -6.16 -3.03 12.80
CA ALA A 168 -7.55 -2.99 13.19
C ALA A 168 -8.27 -4.33 12.93
N ILE A 169 -7.92 -5.03 11.84
CA ILE A 169 -8.45 -6.36 11.53
C ILE A 169 -7.60 -7.44 12.18
N THR A 170 -6.27 -7.43 11.95
CA THR A 170 -5.40 -8.58 12.29
C THR A 170 -5.18 -8.78 13.78
N LYS A 171 -5.40 -7.74 14.60
CA LYS A 171 -5.30 -7.81 16.08
C LYS A 171 -6.66 -7.82 16.78
N ALA A 172 -7.76 -7.79 16.03
CA ALA A 172 -9.09 -7.83 16.62
C ALA A 172 -9.39 -9.21 17.21
N PRO A 173 -10.14 -9.27 18.33
CA PRO A 173 -10.65 -10.55 18.86
C PRO A 173 -11.53 -11.28 17.84
N ASP A 174 -12.30 -10.55 17.05
CA ASP A 174 -13.08 -11.05 15.91
C ASP A 174 -12.72 -10.27 14.63
N PRO A 175 -11.72 -10.74 13.86
CA PRO A 175 -11.30 -10.08 12.63
C PRO A 175 -12.41 -9.99 11.56
N PHE A 176 -13.34 -10.98 11.53
CA PHE A 176 -14.44 -11.00 10.57
C PHE A 176 -15.45 -9.89 10.85
N ALA A 177 -15.86 -9.72 12.12
CA ALA A 177 -16.78 -8.65 12.51
C ALA A 177 -16.21 -7.26 12.19
N ILE A 178 -14.91 -7.04 12.46
CA ILE A 178 -14.27 -5.76 12.13
C ILE A 178 -14.18 -5.53 10.61
N ALA A 179 -13.81 -6.55 9.84
CA ALA A 179 -13.78 -6.44 8.39
C ALA A 179 -15.17 -6.14 7.80
N GLN A 180 -16.23 -6.72 8.38
CA GLN A 180 -17.60 -6.46 7.98
C GLN A 180 -18.02 -5.00 8.27
N GLN A 181 -17.66 -4.46 9.43
CA GLN A 181 -17.90 -3.06 9.77
C GLN A 181 -17.17 -2.10 8.82
N ILE A 182 -15.91 -2.42 8.47
CA ILE A 182 -15.12 -1.65 7.51
C ILE A 182 -15.76 -1.71 6.13
N HIS A 183 -16.14 -2.90 5.67
CA HIS A 183 -16.81 -3.09 4.38
C HIS A 183 -18.11 -2.28 4.27
N GLN A 184 -18.92 -2.25 5.35
CA GLN A 184 -20.13 -1.43 5.42
C GLN A 184 -19.85 0.08 5.42
N ALA A 185 -18.73 0.52 6.02
CA ALA A 185 -18.36 1.93 6.05
C ALA A 185 -17.84 2.48 4.70
N ILE A 186 -17.50 1.58 3.76
CA ILE A 186 -17.02 1.93 2.40
C ILE A 186 -18.20 2.06 1.42
N GLN A 187 -19.34 1.42 1.70
CA GLN A 187 -20.56 1.46 0.85
C GLN A 187 -21.35 2.75 1.04
#